data_adced7ea60578dcc5a980e0d688b8ee5
#
_entry.id   adced7ea60578dcc5a980e0d688b8ee5
#
_cell.length_a   1.000
_cell.length_b   1.000
_cell.length_c   1.000
_cell.angle_alpha   90.00
_cell.angle_beta   90.00
_cell.angle_gamma   90.00
#
_symmetry.space_group_name_H-M   'P 1'
#
loop_
_entity.id
_entity.type
_entity.pdbx_description
1 polymer ?
#
loop_
_entity_poly.entity_id
_entity_poly.type
_entity_poly.pdbx_seq_one_letter_code
_entity_poly.pdbx_strand_id
1 'polypeptide(L)'
;MSISTVSLVGRPNVGKSTLFNKLCKSRDALVSDFEGLTRDRQYADIKLTDTKVCRLVDTGGLTTEDSGINKYIEDQVKIAIEESEIVIFLLSAKEGLTTLDTEIASIVRRYKKNTLLVVNKSEGLSSEKITEFYELGLGEPIPIAAEHGLGLDTLKEVIADLISESNDEVEEQIEGIAVGIVGRPNVGKSTLVNRILGEDRVLALDMPGTTRDSIYIPFEKNNQQYTLIDTAGIRRKRSVKEKIEKFSIVKSIDAIKKSHVVILIMDAHEGVTEQDASLLGMIEDHGRALLIVINKWDGLTEYQKEEVKRKLDLKLSFVNYSSIHYISALHGSGVGKLFLPINKAYKSAGLEFSTSQLNRVLERANQSHQSPSVSGRKPKIKFIHQSGTFPPSFTLHGNHLNNLPNSYLRFLKNFLSKDLGIENTPVKLEFKNSENPFKDKVNKLSERQVKKKRRMMKFVKKK
;
A
#
# COMPACT_ATOMS: atom_id res chain seq x y z
N MET A 1 -5.55 15.01 -2.88
CA MET A 1 -6.24 14.98 -1.57
C MET A 1 -5.37 14.23 -0.56
N SER A 2 -5.01 14.84 0.57
CA SER A 2 -4.43 14.10 1.69
C SER A 2 -5.56 13.28 2.31
N ILE A 3 -5.38 11.97 2.39
CA ILE A 3 -6.40 11.08 2.99
C ILE A 3 -6.25 11.17 4.50
N SER A 4 -7.31 11.63 5.19
CA SER A 4 -7.32 11.70 6.64
C SER A 4 -7.11 10.33 7.28
N THR A 5 -6.21 10.24 8.25
CA THR A 5 -5.85 8.99 8.90
C THR A 5 -6.62 8.80 10.19
N VAL A 6 -7.27 7.64 10.33
CA VAL A 6 -8.07 7.22 11.48
C VAL A 6 -7.44 5.99 12.12
N SER A 7 -6.97 6.07 13.36
CA SER A 7 -6.33 4.94 14.04
C SER A 7 -7.28 4.28 15.04
N LEU A 8 -7.28 2.93 15.04
CA LEU A 8 -7.96 2.13 16.06
C LEU A 8 -7.03 1.89 17.24
N VAL A 9 -7.39 2.39 18.41
CA VAL A 9 -6.64 2.27 19.65
C VAL A 9 -7.49 1.57 20.69
N GLY A 10 -6.91 0.77 21.55
CA GLY A 10 -7.60 0.04 22.61
C GLY A 10 -6.81 -1.20 23.03
N ARG A 11 -7.16 -1.76 24.19
CA ARG A 11 -6.51 -2.96 24.71
C ARG A 11 -6.70 -4.19 23.80
N PRO A 12 -5.95 -5.26 23.98
CA PRO A 12 -6.17 -6.53 23.26
C PRO A 12 -7.61 -7.06 23.43
N ASN A 13 -8.12 -7.76 22.46
CA ASN A 13 -9.41 -8.46 22.45
C ASN A 13 -10.68 -7.59 22.53
N VAL A 14 -10.59 -6.26 22.45
CA VAL A 14 -11.79 -5.38 22.35
C VAL A 14 -12.46 -5.46 20.97
N GLY A 15 -11.81 -6.05 19.98
CA GLY A 15 -12.36 -6.25 18.62
C GLY A 15 -11.85 -5.27 17.58
N LYS A 16 -10.64 -4.68 17.75
CA LYS A 16 -10.02 -3.76 16.77
C LYS A 16 -9.96 -4.37 15.36
N SER A 17 -9.35 -5.53 15.22
CA SER A 17 -9.20 -6.21 13.93
C SER A 17 -10.54 -6.68 13.35
N THR A 18 -11.53 -7.01 14.23
CA THR A 18 -12.90 -7.31 13.78
C THR A 18 -13.55 -6.07 13.18
N LEU A 19 -13.44 -4.92 13.86
CA LEU A 19 -13.95 -3.64 13.36
C LEU A 19 -13.25 -3.24 12.06
N PHE A 20 -11.92 -3.32 12.04
CA PHE A 20 -11.11 -3.04 10.85
C PHE A 20 -11.60 -3.87 9.65
N ASN A 21 -11.66 -5.19 9.80
CA ASN A 21 -12.10 -6.10 8.75
C ASN A 21 -13.54 -5.86 8.29
N LYS A 22 -14.44 -5.47 9.18
CA LYS A 22 -15.83 -5.16 8.83
C LYS A 22 -15.94 -3.86 8.04
N LEU A 23 -15.22 -2.82 8.44
CA LEU A 23 -15.18 -1.55 7.71
C LEU A 23 -14.52 -1.72 6.33
N CYS A 24 -13.50 -2.58 6.21
CA CYS A 24 -12.84 -2.90 4.94
C CYS A 24 -13.66 -3.80 4.01
N LYS A 25 -14.50 -4.70 4.55
CA LYS A 25 -15.32 -5.64 3.75
C LYS A 25 -16.64 -5.06 3.25
N SER A 26 -17.00 -3.84 3.63
CA SER A 26 -18.17 -3.16 3.05
C SER A 26 -17.95 -2.97 1.54
N ARG A 27 -19.03 -3.08 0.71
CA ARG A 27 -18.97 -2.99 -0.76
C ARG A 27 -18.28 -1.72 -1.30
N ASP A 28 -18.00 -0.78 -0.43
CA ASP A 28 -17.45 0.55 -0.72
C ASP A 28 -15.96 0.68 -0.38
N ALA A 29 -15.27 -0.40 0.05
CA ALA A 29 -13.85 -0.31 0.35
C ALA A 29 -13.03 -0.42 -0.94
N LEU A 30 -12.23 0.60 -1.21
CA LEU A 30 -11.07 0.51 -2.10
C LEU A 30 -9.97 -0.24 -1.33
N VAL A 31 -10.13 -1.56 -1.22
CA VAL A 31 -9.21 -2.40 -0.43
C VAL A 31 -7.88 -2.50 -1.17
N SER A 32 -6.91 -1.75 -0.69
CA SER A 32 -5.51 -2.10 -0.79
C SER A 32 -5.11 -2.64 0.60
N ASP A 33 -5.24 -3.94 0.80
CA ASP A 33 -4.73 -4.61 2.00
C ASP A 33 -3.21 -4.51 1.97
N PHE A 34 -2.66 -3.68 2.85
CA PHE A 34 -1.21 -3.56 3.05
C PHE A 34 -0.78 -4.54 4.15
N GLU A 35 -0.80 -5.84 3.85
CA GLU A 35 -0.28 -6.85 4.76
C GLU A 35 1.26 -6.76 4.82
N GLY A 36 1.83 -6.70 6.02
CA GLY A 36 3.23 -7.06 6.26
C GLY A 36 4.26 -5.95 6.44
N LEU A 37 3.88 -4.68 6.69
CA LEU A 37 4.84 -3.59 6.93
C LEU A 37 5.42 -3.55 8.33
N THR A 38 4.64 -3.96 9.30
CA THR A 38 5.07 -4.34 10.64
C THR A 38 4.26 -5.58 11.01
N ARG A 39 4.80 -6.50 11.78
CA ARG A 39 4.08 -7.68 12.27
C ARG A 39 2.74 -7.35 12.95
N ASP A 40 2.47 -6.05 13.20
CA ASP A 40 1.50 -5.58 14.18
C ASP A 40 0.51 -4.52 13.67
N ARG A 41 0.57 -4.04 12.40
CA ARG A 41 -0.32 -2.97 11.92
C ARG A 41 -0.85 -3.24 10.53
N GLN A 42 -2.15 -3.01 10.35
CA GLN A 42 -2.84 -3.08 9.07
C GLN A 42 -3.33 -1.68 8.66
N TYR A 43 -3.27 -1.39 7.36
CA TYR A 43 -3.70 -0.12 6.78
C TYR A 43 -4.68 -0.40 5.65
N ALA A 44 -5.78 0.35 5.60
CA ALA A 44 -6.73 0.27 4.50
C ALA A 44 -7.37 1.63 4.23
N ASP A 45 -7.57 1.97 2.96
CA ASP A 45 -8.36 3.13 2.61
C ASP A 45 -9.83 2.71 2.47
N ILE A 46 -10.71 3.31 3.25
CA ILE A 46 -12.14 3.00 3.29
C ILE A 46 -12.97 4.21 2.84
N LYS A 47 -14.04 3.94 2.10
CA LYS A 47 -15.03 4.92 1.70
C LYS A 47 -16.02 5.12 2.86
N LEU A 48 -16.14 6.34 3.34
CA LEU A 48 -17.09 6.70 4.38
C LEU A 48 -18.44 7.11 3.79
N THR A 49 -18.38 7.96 2.75
CA THR A 49 -19.52 8.43 1.96
C THR A 49 -19.13 8.39 0.47
N ASP A 50 -20.03 8.81 -0.43
CA ASP A 50 -19.73 8.89 -1.86
C ASP A 50 -18.56 9.83 -2.19
N THR A 51 -18.30 10.81 -1.35
CA THR A 51 -17.29 11.85 -1.56
C THR A 51 -16.12 11.79 -0.59
N LYS A 52 -16.24 11.12 0.57
CA LYS A 52 -15.21 11.11 1.63
C LYS A 52 -14.57 9.74 1.78
N VAL A 53 -13.25 9.73 1.78
CA VAL A 53 -12.39 8.54 1.99
C VAL A 53 -11.47 8.80 3.17
N CYS A 54 -11.24 7.81 4.02
CA CYS A 54 -10.22 7.87 5.06
C CYS A 54 -9.29 6.65 5.03
N ARG A 55 -8.12 6.80 5.61
CA ARG A 55 -7.18 5.72 5.86
C ARG A 55 -7.38 5.17 7.26
N LEU A 56 -7.84 3.96 7.37
CA LEU A 56 -7.98 3.25 8.63
C LEU A 56 -6.68 2.53 8.98
N VAL A 57 -6.28 2.59 10.25
CA VAL A 57 -5.07 1.94 10.77
C VAL A 57 -5.45 1.06 11.96
N ASP A 58 -5.24 -0.25 11.86
CA ASP A 58 -5.31 -1.15 13.03
C ASP A 58 -3.95 -1.22 13.71
N THR A 59 -3.92 -0.96 15.00
CA THR A 59 -2.69 -1.02 15.80
C THR A 59 -2.27 -2.44 16.19
N GLY A 60 -2.99 -3.45 15.70
CA GLY A 60 -2.69 -4.87 15.92
C GLY A 60 -3.05 -5.39 17.31
N GLY A 61 -3.26 -6.70 17.40
CA GLY A 61 -3.46 -7.43 18.65
C GLY A 61 -2.14 -8.10 19.07
N LEU A 62 -1.45 -7.55 20.04
CA LEU A 62 -0.23 -8.15 20.58
C LEU A 62 -0.55 -9.32 21.51
N THR A 63 -0.16 -10.49 21.08
CA THR A 63 0.01 -11.66 21.94
C THR A 63 1.51 -11.81 22.24
N THR A 64 1.98 -11.26 23.35
CA THR A 64 3.27 -11.64 23.91
C THR A 64 3.15 -11.77 25.43
N GLU A 65 3.55 -12.93 25.90
CA GLU A 65 3.52 -13.38 27.28
C GLU A 65 4.75 -12.89 28.07
N ASP A 66 5.07 -11.60 28.11
CA ASP A 66 6.21 -11.15 28.90
C ASP A 66 5.99 -9.80 29.62
N SER A 67 6.64 -9.65 30.75
CA SER A 67 6.55 -8.60 31.76
C SER A 67 6.91 -7.16 31.34
N GLY A 68 6.89 -6.87 30.04
CA GLY A 68 7.08 -5.54 29.43
C GLY A 68 5.87 -5.00 28.70
N ILE A 69 4.71 -5.65 28.79
CA ILE A 69 3.51 -5.44 27.96
C ILE A 69 2.98 -4.02 28.02
N ASN A 70 2.89 -3.39 29.20
CA ASN A 70 2.30 -2.07 29.35
C ASN A 70 3.09 -0.97 28.64
N LYS A 71 4.43 -0.99 28.72
CA LYS A 71 5.28 0.01 28.06
C LYS A 71 5.23 -0.10 26.54
N TYR A 72 5.16 -1.30 26.02
CA TYR A 72 5.06 -1.55 24.57
C TYR A 72 3.70 -1.10 24.02
N ILE A 73 2.60 -1.41 24.71
CA ILE A 73 1.26 -0.94 24.36
C ILE A 73 1.22 0.60 24.38
N GLU A 74 1.80 1.21 25.40
CA GLU A 74 1.91 2.66 25.50
C GLU A 74 2.65 3.29 24.30
N ASP A 75 3.77 2.71 23.90
CA ASP A 75 4.54 3.21 22.76
C ASP A 75 3.79 3.03 21.44
N GLN A 76 3.08 1.91 21.24
CA GLN A 76 2.25 1.68 20.06
C GLN A 76 1.06 2.64 19.99
N VAL A 77 0.41 2.88 21.11
CA VAL A 77 -0.69 3.86 21.24
C VAL A 77 -0.19 5.27 20.90
N LYS A 78 0.95 5.68 21.44
CA LYS A 78 1.57 6.99 21.16
C LYS A 78 1.86 7.17 19.68
N ILE A 79 2.47 6.17 19.03
CA ILE A 79 2.78 6.25 17.60
C ILE A 79 1.50 6.33 16.76
N ALA A 80 0.49 5.52 17.08
CA ALA A 80 -0.80 5.55 16.37
C ALA A 80 -1.49 6.92 16.48
N ILE A 81 -1.49 7.50 17.68
CA ILE A 81 -2.07 8.83 17.90
C ILE A 81 -1.28 9.92 17.15
N GLU A 82 0.05 9.85 17.15
CA GLU A 82 0.88 10.84 16.44
C GLU A 82 0.63 10.81 14.91
N GLU A 83 0.41 9.61 14.34
CA GLU A 83 0.20 9.41 12.90
C GLU A 83 -1.23 9.68 12.43
N SER A 84 -2.22 9.78 13.33
CA SER A 84 -3.63 9.96 12.98
C SER A 84 -4.16 11.37 13.22
N GLU A 85 -5.16 11.76 12.47
CA GLU A 85 -5.97 12.98 12.68
C GLU A 85 -7.13 12.67 13.61
N ILE A 86 -7.71 11.47 13.51
CA ILE A 86 -8.81 10.98 14.33
C ILE A 86 -8.38 9.69 15.02
N VAL A 87 -8.71 9.56 16.29
CA VAL A 87 -8.46 8.36 17.09
C VAL A 87 -9.80 7.72 17.46
N ILE A 88 -9.99 6.47 17.09
CA ILE A 88 -11.10 5.64 17.59
C ILE A 88 -10.57 4.87 18.78
N PHE A 89 -11.01 5.26 19.96
CA PHE A 89 -10.70 4.53 21.19
C PHE A 89 -11.76 3.46 21.43
N LEU A 90 -11.39 2.20 21.15
CA LEU A 90 -12.29 1.05 21.17
C LEU A 90 -12.25 0.34 22.52
N LEU A 91 -13.42 0.15 23.11
CA LEU A 91 -13.67 -0.50 24.39
C LEU A 91 -14.60 -1.71 24.21
N SER A 92 -14.74 -2.54 25.22
CA SER A 92 -15.63 -3.71 25.21
C SER A 92 -16.74 -3.54 26.26
N ALA A 93 -17.99 -3.41 25.82
CA ALA A 93 -19.16 -3.35 26.72
C ALA A 93 -19.36 -4.64 27.52
N LYS A 94 -18.92 -5.79 26.99
CA LYS A 94 -19.03 -7.08 27.67
C LYS A 94 -18.12 -7.21 28.89
N GLU A 95 -16.95 -6.58 28.82
CA GLU A 95 -15.92 -6.69 29.86
C GLU A 95 -15.90 -5.49 30.80
N GLY A 96 -16.58 -4.38 30.42
CA GLY A 96 -16.61 -3.13 31.18
C GLY A 96 -15.27 -2.39 31.18
N LEU A 97 -15.17 -1.33 31.99
CA LEU A 97 -13.95 -0.54 32.15
C LEU A 97 -12.88 -1.30 32.93
N THR A 98 -11.65 -1.26 32.42
CA THR A 98 -10.48 -1.83 33.05
C THR A 98 -9.44 -0.75 33.37
N THR A 99 -8.51 -1.04 34.27
CA THR A 99 -7.38 -0.15 34.62
C THR A 99 -6.58 0.25 33.38
N LEU A 100 -6.36 -0.70 32.46
CA LEU A 100 -5.64 -0.45 31.22
C LEU A 100 -6.40 0.53 30.28
N ASP A 101 -7.72 0.45 30.23
CA ASP A 101 -8.54 1.41 29.46
C ASP A 101 -8.38 2.82 30.01
N THR A 102 -8.33 2.97 31.34
CA THR A 102 -8.10 4.26 32.01
C THR A 102 -6.70 4.81 31.73
N GLU A 103 -5.68 3.97 31.72
CA GLU A 103 -4.30 4.34 31.36
C GLU A 103 -4.23 4.84 29.91
N ILE A 104 -4.78 4.07 28.96
CA ILE A 104 -4.84 4.46 27.55
C ILE A 104 -5.62 5.76 27.37
N ALA A 105 -6.76 5.92 28.03
CA ALA A 105 -7.55 7.16 28.00
C ALA A 105 -6.73 8.37 28.48
N SER A 106 -5.90 8.21 29.50
CA SER A 106 -5.00 9.25 29.98
C SER A 106 -3.97 9.69 28.94
N ILE A 107 -3.46 8.73 28.15
CA ILE A 107 -2.53 9.00 27.06
C ILE A 107 -3.26 9.74 25.93
N VAL A 108 -4.40 9.24 25.49
CA VAL A 108 -5.20 9.83 24.40
C VAL A 108 -5.55 11.30 24.72
N ARG A 109 -5.97 11.61 25.94
CA ARG A 109 -6.29 12.98 26.40
C ARG A 109 -5.11 13.95 26.29
N ARG A 110 -3.86 13.49 26.55
CA ARG A 110 -2.65 14.35 26.46
C ARG A 110 -2.39 14.86 25.05
N TYR A 111 -2.76 14.10 24.02
CA TYR A 111 -2.49 14.46 22.62
C TYR A 111 -3.54 15.42 22.02
N LYS A 112 -4.66 15.65 22.69
CA LYS A 112 -5.74 16.57 22.25
C LYS A 112 -6.18 16.36 20.79
N LYS A 113 -6.16 15.11 20.31
CA LYS A 113 -6.65 14.73 18.99
C LYS A 113 -8.17 14.56 19.01
N ASN A 114 -8.81 14.67 17.85
CA ASN A 114 -10.21 14.28 17.70
C ASN A 114 -10.34 12.80 18.04
N THR A 115 -11.04 12.52 19.13
CA THR A 115 -11.17 11.16 19.65
C THR A 115 -12.63 10.75 19.66
N LEU A 116 -12.93 9.60 19.08
CA LEU A 116 -14.24 8.95 19.17
C LEU A 116 -14.15 7.81 20.17
N LEU A 117 -14.97 7.86 21.19
CA LEU A 117 -15.12 6.81 22.18
C LEU A 117 -16.10 5.77 21.63
N VAL A 118 -15.62 4.57 21.27
CA VAL A 118 -16.45 3.53 20.65
C VAL A 118 -16.52 2.31 21.55
N VAL A 119 -17.74 1.88 21.87
CA VAL A 119 -18.00 0.75 22.77
C VAL A 119 -18.51 -0.43 21.95
N ASN A 120 -17.66 -1.42 21.74
CA ASN A 120 -17.94 -2.62 20.97
C ASN A 120 -18.56 -3.74 21.82
N LYS A 121 -19.10 -4.76 21.16
CA LYS A 121 -19.81 -5.91 21.78
C LYS A 121 -21.02 -5.43 22.61
N SER A 122 -21.73 -4.41 22.09
CA SER A 122 -22.87 -3.80 22.77
C SER A 122 -24.20 -4.50 22.51
N GLU A 123 -24.20 -5.59 21.75
CA GLU A 123 -25.39 -6.37 21.41
C GLU A 123 -26.09 -6.92 22.67
N GLY A 124 -27.37 -6.61 22.81
CA GLY A 124 -28.20 -7.09 23.92
C GLY A 124 -27.92 -6.49 25.30
N LEU A 125 -27.09 -5.45 25.37
CA LEU A 125 -26.81 -4.76 26.64
C LEU A 125 -27.74 -3.55 26.87
N SER A 126 -28.08 -3.29 28.13
CA SER A 126 -28.85 -2.11 28.51
C SER A 126 -28.02 -0.84 28.36
N SER A 127 -28.69 0.30 28.11
CA SER A 127 -28.05 1.60 28.02
C SER A 127 -27.29 2.01 29.32
N GLU A 128 -27.67 1.45 30.45
CA GLU A 128 -27.01 1.68 31.74
C GLU A 128 -25.53 1.22 31.73
N LYS A 129 -25.21 0.09 31.05
CA LYS A 129 -23.84 -0.40 30.94
C LYS A 129 -22.94 0.47 30.07
N ILE A 130 -23.51 1.26 29.20
CA ILE A 130 -22.75 2.20 28.35
C ILE A 130 -22.43 3.46 29.15
N THR A 131 -23.21 3.78 30.17
CA THR A 131 -23.04 4.98 30.98
C THR A 131 -21.71 5.01 31.74
N GLU A 132 -21.15 3.86 32.13
CA GLU A 132 -19.84 3.80 32.80
C GLU A 132 -18.69 4.39 31.98
N PHE A 133 -18.78 4.31 30.66
CA PHE A 133 -17.71 4.78 29.77
C PHE A 133 -17.61 6.32 29.68
N TYR A 134 -18.63 7.05 30.12
CA TYR A 134 -18.55 8.53 30.27
C TYR A 134 -17.50 8.96 31.31
N GLU A 135 -17.15 8.09 32.28
CA GLU A 135 -16.11 8.37 33.27
C GLU A 135 -14.75 8.65 32.66
N LEU A 136 -14.51 8.16 31.43
CA LEU A 136 -13.27 8.41 30.71
C LEU A 136 -13.12 9.85 30.22
N GLY A 137 -14.21 10.66 30.18
CA GLY A 137 -14.16 12.05 29.77
C GLY A 137 -13.64 12.29 28.33
N LEU A 138 -13.93 11.36 27.40
CA LEU A 138 -13.52 11.44 26.01
C LEU A 138 -14.67 11.67 25.02
N GLY A 139 -15.83 12.14 25.54
CA GLY A 139 -17.04 12.39 24.75
C GLY A 139 -18.09 11.32 24.90
N GLU A 140 -19.12 11.38 24.06
CA GLU A 140 -20.25 10.45 24.07
C GLU A 140 -19.81 9.07 23.51
N PRO A 141 -20.08 7.97 24.26
CA PRO A 141 -19.78 6.62 23.78
C PRO A 141 -20.68 6.22 22.61
N ILE A 142 -20.08 5.78 21.51
CA ILE A 142 -20.79 5.26 20.32
C ILE A 142 -20.89 3.74 20.47
N PRO A 143 -22.09 3.17 20.71
CA PRO A 143 -22.24 1.73 20.82
C PRO A 143 -22.22 1.06 19.46
N ILE A 144 -21.43 -0.01 19.31
CA ILE A 144 -21.37 -0.83 18.11
C ILE A 144 -21.36 -2.33 18.45
N ALA A 145 -21.75 -3.14 17.48
CA ALA A 145 -21.50 -4.59 17.49
C ALA A 145 -20.78 -4.97 16.21
N ALA A 146 -19.45 -4.85 16.22
CA ALA A 146 -18.63 -5.00 15.01
C ALA A 146 -18.83 -6.36 14.34
N GLU A 147 -18.98 -7.45 15.10
CA GLU A 147 -19.23 -8.80 14.57
C GLU A 147 -20.52 -8.87 13.77
N HIS A 148 -21.56 -8.17 14.21
CA HIS A 148 -22.89 -8.16 13.60
C HIS A 148 -23.10 -7.01 12.61
N GLY A 149 -22.16 -6.08 12.53
CA GLY A 149 -22.26 -4.89 11.65
C GLY A 149 -23.20 -3.80 12.16
N LEU A 150 -23.65 -3.86 13.43
CA LEU A 150 -24.57 -2.89 14.00
C LEU A 150 -23.80 -1.62 14.45
N GLY A 151 -24.38 -0.44 14.18
CA GLY A 151 -23.80 0.86 14.54
C GLY A 151 -22.61 1.31 13.65
N LEU A 152 -22.23 0.53 12.62
CA LEU A 152 -21.09 0.87 11.77
C LEU A 152 -21.38 2.03 10.82
N ASP A 153 -22.61 2.17 10.35
CA ASP A 153 -22.99 3.26 9.44
C ASP A 153 -22.99 4.60 10.22
N THR A 154 -23.55 4.61 11.43
CA THR A 154 -23.47 5.78 12.34
C THR A 154 -22.01 6.15 12.64
N LEU A 155 -21.14 5.16 12.90
CA LEU A 155 -19.72 5.40 13.12
C LEU A 155 -19.06 6.02 11.88
N LYS A 156 -19.37 5.53 10.65
CA LYS A 156 -18.87 6.12 9.42
C LYS A 156 -19.32 7.56 9.20
N GLU A 157 -20.59 7.87 9.50
CA GLU A 157 -21.14 9.24 9.42
C GLU A 157 -20.39 10.16 10.38
N VAL A 158 -20.23 9.78 11.65
CA VAL A 158 -19.51 10.60 12.64
C VAL A 158 -18.05 10.81 12.24
N ILE A 159 -17.37 9.80 11.69
CA ILE A 159 -16.01 9.96 11.15
C ILE A 159 -16.03 10.94 9.97
N ALA A 160 -16.99 10.82 9.07
CA ALA A 160 -17.11 11.68 7.90
C ALA A 160 -17.37 13.16 8.28
N ASP A 161 -18.10 13.42 9.36
CA ASP A 161 -18.36 14.77 9.87
C ASP A 161 -17.11 15.40 10.51
N LEU A 162 -16.27 14.58 11.16
CA LEU A 162 -15.01 15.04 11.74
C LEU A 162 -13.90 15.27 10.71
N ILE A 163 -13.97 14.57 9.59
CA ILE A 163 -13.11 14.86 8.45
C ILE A 163 -13.63 16.14 7.83
N SER A 164 -12.94 17.24 8.09
CA SER A 164 -13.23 18.53 7.47
C SER A 164 -13.47 18.30 5.99
N GLU A 165 -14.52 18.89 5.42
CA GLU A 165 -14.55 19.06 3.97
C GLU A 165 -13.21 19.69 3.65
N SER A 166 -12.33 18.93 3.09
CA SER A 166 -11.13 19.48 2.52
C SER A 166 -11.67 20.53 1.54
N ASN A 167 -11.64 21.80 2.00
CA ASN A 167 -11.73 22.91 1.09
C ASN A 167 -10.92 22.45 -0.10
N ASP A 168 -11.49 22.61 -1.30
CA ASP A 168 -10.80 22.42 -2.57
C ASP A 168 -9.39 23.04 -2.43
N GLU A 169 -8.49 22.29 -1.75
CA GLU A 169 -7.08 22.55 -1.90
C GLU A 169 -6.92 22.34 -3.38
N VAL A 170 -6.83 23.47 -4.07
CA VAL A 170 -6.40 23.59 -5.45
C VAL A 170 -5.44 22.43 -5.64
N GLU A 171 -5.81 21.46 -6.49
CA GLU A 171 -4.87 20.40 -6.87
C GLU A 171 -3.61 21.14 -7.21
N GLU A 172 -2.63 21.16 -6.28
CA GLU A 172 -1.34 21.76 -6.55
C GLU A 172 -0.86 21.00 -7.76
N GLN A 173 -0.93 21.67 -8.91
CA GLN A 173 -0.57 21.06 -10.17
C GLN A 173 0.87 20.64 -10.02
N ILE A 174 1.07 19.32 -9.95
CA ILE A 174 2.41 18.75 -9.89
C ILE A 174 3.07 19.07 -11.21
N GLU A 175 3.95 20.07 -11.20
CA GLU A 175 4.70 20.43 -12.39
C GLU A 175 5.81 19.42 -12.64
N GLY A 176 5.86 18.90 -13.86
CA GLY A 176 6.90 17.97 -14.28
C GLY A 176 6.77 16.56 -13.69
N ILE A 177 7.90 15.91 -13.45
CA ILE A 177 7.97 14.53 -12.97
C ILE A 177 7.93 14.50 -11.44
N ALA A 178 6.86 13.93 -10.88
CA ALA A 178 6.74 13.72 -9.44
C ALA A 178 7.65 12.57 -8.97
N VAL A 179 8.60 12.88 -8.08
CA VAL A 179 9.57 11.91 -7.54
C VAL A 179 9.41 11.78 -6.04
N GLY A 180 9.02 10.60 -5.58
CA GLY A 180 8.98 10.24 -4.17
C GLY A 180 10.28 9.58 -3.72
N ILE A 181 10.76 9.90 -2.52
CA ILE A 181 11.91 9.23 -1.93
C ILE A 181 11.46 8.52 -0.66
N VAL A 182 11.47 7.19 -0.70
CA VAL A 182 11.04 6.33 0.41
C VAL A 182 12.16 5.41 0.87
N GLY A 183 12.07 4.93 2.09
CA GLY A 183 13.06 4.04 2.69
C GLY A 183 13.03 4.14 4.21
N ARG A 184 13.75 3.26 4.89
CA ARG A 184 13.84 3.20 6.35
C ARG A 184 14.46 4.47 6.97
N PRO A 185 14.32 4.69 8.28
CA PRO A 185 15.09 5.73 8.97
C PRO A 185 16.60 5.54 8.77
N ASN A 186 17.34 6.63 8.76
CA ASN A 186 18.81 6.68 8.72
C ASN A 186 19.48 6.11 7.45
N VAL A 187 18.74 5.65 6.43
CA VAL A 187 19.31 5.21 5.14
C VAL A 187 19.88 6.37 4.29
N GLY A 188 19.59 7.63 4.67
CA GLY A 188 20.12 8.83 4.00
C GLY A 188 19.14 9.56 3.09
N LYS A 189 17.81 9.41 3.27
CA LYS A 189 16.78 10.15 2.51
C LYS A 189 17.00 11.66 2.54
N SER A 190 17.09 12.23 3.74
CA SER A 190 17.31 13.68 3.93
C SER A 190 18.62 14.17 3.31
N THR A 191 19.67 13.36 3.41
CA THR A 191 20.96 13.65 2.79
C THR A 191 20.85 13.67 1.27
N LEU A 192 20.13 12.69 0.68
CA LEU A 192 19.90 12.61 -0.76
C LEU A 192 19.11 13.84 -1.27
N VAL A 193 18.00 14.18 -0.59
CA VAL A 193 17.21 15.37 -0.96
C VAL A 193 18.04 16.65 -0.89
N ASN A 194 18.76 16.85 0.21
CA ASN A 194 19.62 18.04 0.35
C ASN A 194 20.71 18.07 -0.73
N ARG A 195 21.25 16.92 -1.11
CA ARG A 195 22.24 16.82 -2.18
C ARG A 195 21.63 17.15 -3.55
N ILE A 196 20.44 16.62 -3.86
CA ILE A 196 19.73 16.94 -5.11
C ILE A 196 19.46 18.44 -5.21
N LEU A 197 18.93 19.06 -4.15
CA LEU A 197 18.57 20.48 -4.14
C LEU A 197 19.77 21.41 -4.02
N GLY A 198 20.91 20.93 -3.50
CA GLY A 198 22.14 21.71 -3.32
C GLY A 198 23.14 21.58 -4.46
N GLU A 199 22.83 20.90 -5.56
CA GLU A 199 23.69 20.90 -6.75
C GLU A 199 23.58 22.23 -7.52
N ASP A 200 24.69 22.79 -7.96
CA ASP A 200 24.78 24.10 -8.65
C ASP A 200 23.94 24.20 -9.94
N ARG A 201 23.42 23.07 -10.44
CA ARG A 201 22.61 22.98 -11.67
C ARG A 201 21.14 22.79 -11.41
N VAL A 202 20.70 22.86 -10.16
CA VAL A 202 19.30 22.72 -9.76
C VAL A 202 18.75 24.09 -9.36
N LEU A 203 17.81 24.59 -10.15
CA LEU A 203 17.03 25.78 -9.82
C LEU A 203 15.84 25.40 -8.98
N ALA A 204 15.84 25.72 -7.69
CA ALA A 204 14.64 25.64 -6.87
C ALA A 204 13.68 26.74 -7.30
N LEU A 205 12.47 26.37 -7.72
CA LEU A 205 11.44 27.32 -8.11
C LEU A 205 10.78 27.86 -6.83
N ASP A 206 10.93 29.17 -6.57
CA ASP A 206 10.23 29.86 -5.50
C ASP A 206 8.78 30.11 -5.96
N MET A 207 7.84 29.25 -5.55
CA MET A 207 6.42 29.51 -5.77
C MET A 207 5.82 30.29 -4.60
N PRO A 208 5.09 31.42 -4.86
CA PRO A 208 4.32 32.10 -3.83
C PRO A 208 3.21 31.16 -3.33
N GLY A 209 3.15 30.92 -2.02
CA GLY A 209 2.12 30.07 -1.40
C GLY A 209 2.62 28.74 -0.84
N THR A 210 3.92 28.41 -0.96
CA THR A 210 4.52 27.28 -0.23
C THR A 210 4.56 27.60 1.27
N THR A 211 3.43 27.43 1.95
CA THR A 211 3.31 27.56 3.39
C THR A 211 4.22 26.54 4.11
N ARG A 212 4.52 26.79 5.38
CA ARG A 212 5.48 26.07 6.26
C ARG A 212 5.35 24.53 6.28
N ASP A 213 4.33 23.96 5.63
CA ASP A 213 4.03 22.53 5.55
C ASP A 213 4.14 21.92 4.14
N SER A 214 4.80 22.62 3.17
CA SER A 214 4.90 22.17 1.78
C SER A 214 5.50 20.78 1.65
N ILE A 215 4.64 19.85 1.21
CA ILE A 215 4.95 18.46 0.91
C ILE A 215 5.69 18.33 -0.43
N TYR A 216 5.65 19.40 -1.28
CA TYR A 216 6.15 19.42 -2.64
C TYR A 216 7.28 20.44 -2.80
N ILE A 217 8.38 20.03 -3.43
CA ILE A 217 9.48 20.93 -3.80
C ILE A 217 9.68 20.84 -5.30
N PRO A 218 9.18 21.81 -6.08
CA PRO A 218 9.46 21.91 -7.50
C PRO A 218 10.91 22.35 -7.74
N PHE A 219 11.55 21.77 -8.74
CA PHE A 219 12.90 22.14 -9.16
C PHE A 219 13.12 21.78 -10.62
N GLU A 220 14.08 22.43 -11.26
CA GLU A 220 14.46 22.17 -12.63
C GLU A 220 15.90 21.65 -12.71
N LYS A 221 16.13 20.64 -13.55
CA LYS A 221 17.45 20.14 -13.88
C LYS A 221 17.53 19.73 -15.35
N ASN A 222 18.52 20.25 -16.08
CA ASN A 222 18.72 19.99 -17.50
C ASN A 222 17.46 20.28 -18.36
N ASN A 223 16.79 21.38 -18.13
CA ASN A 223 15.55 21.80 -18.80
C ASN A 223 14.38 20.80 -18.61
N GLN A 224 14.43 19.98 -17.59
CA GLN A 224 13.34 19.12 -17.19
C GLN A 224 12.86 19.51 -15.80
N GLN A 225 11.53 19.69 -15.66
CA GLN A 225 10.88 19.99 -14.39
C GLN A 225 10.62 18.71 -13.61
N TYR A 226 10.85 18.80 -12.29
CA TYR A 226 10.63 17.73 -11.31
C TYR A 226 9.96 18.31 -10.07
N THR A 227 9.22 17.49 -9.37
CA THR A 227 8.67 17.82 -8.07
C THR A 227 9.02 16.70 -7.08
N LEU A 228 9.77 17.02 -6.02
CA LEU A 228 10.02 16.10 -4.91
C LEU A 228 8.79 16.04 -4.00
N ILE A 229 8.35 14.84 -3.69
CA ILE A 229 7.16 14.57 -2.84
C ILE A 229 7.61 14.23 -1.42
N ASP A 230 6.83 14.69 -0.40
CA ASP A 230 6.99 14.40 1.04
C ASP A 230 8.35 14.75 1.62
N THR A 231 8.79 15.99 1.38
CA THR A 231 10.02 16.51 1.95
C THR A 231 9.83 17.20 3.32
N ALA A 232 8.59 17.28 3.83
CA ALA A 232 8.27 17.97 5.09
C ALA A 232 9.03 17.41 6.31
N GLY A 233 9.24 16.09 6.39
CA GLY A 233 10.08 15.46 7.41
C GLY A 233 11.56 15.85 7.31
N ILE A 234 12.00 16.33 6.14
CA ILE A 234 13.40 16.61 5.81
C ILE A 234 13.78 18.07 6.14
N ARG A 235 12.87 19.03 5.86
CA ARG A 235 13.10 20.48 6.14
C ARG A 235 13.07 20.83 7.62
N ARG A 236 12.29 20.17 8.45
CA ARG A 236 12.19 20.45 9.90
C ARG A 236 13.49 20.23 10.67
N LYS A 237 14.49 19.53 10.11
CA LYS A 237 15.78 19.26 10.76
C LYS A 237 16.75 20.44 10.81
N ARG A 238 16.48 21.56 10.14
CA ARG A 238 17.38 22.74 10.23
C ARG A 238 17.27 23.51 11.55
N SER A 239 16.24 23.31 12.36
CA SER A 239 15.98 24.14 13.55
C SER A 239 15.90 23.39 14.90
N VAL A 240 16.00 22.07 14.97
CA VAL A 240 15.92 21.33 16.24
C VAL A 240 16.93 20.18 16.27
N LYS A 241 17.80 20.20 17.29
CA LYS A 241 18.72 19.11 17.65
C LYS A 241 17.97 17.79 17.75
N GLU A 242 18.47 16.77 17.05
CA GLU A 242 18.26 15.34 17.25
C GLU A 242 16.89 14.89 17.81
N LYS A 243 15.82 15.04 17.04
CA LYS A 243 14.68 14.16 17.22
C LYS A 243 14.85 12.97 16.29
N ILE A 244 14.86 11.77 16.87
CA ILE A 244 14.87 10.47 16.18
C ILE A 244 13.85 10.53 15.04
N GLU A 245 14.29 10.26 13.82
CA GLU A 245 13.45 10.22 12.63
C GLU A 245 12.51 9.01 12.80
N LYS A 246 11.29 9.27 13.29
CA LYS A 246 10.28 8.22 13.40
C LYS A 246 9.85 7.86 11.98
N PHE A 247 9.89 6.58 11.67
CA PHE A 247 9.40 6.05 10.39
C PHE A 247 7.87 6.14 10.39
N SER A 248 7.31 6.98 9.52
CA SER A 248 5.87 7.04 9.29
C SER A 248 5.54 6.30 8.01
N ILE A 249 4.87 5.16 8.15
CA ILE A 249 4.40 4.35 7.04
C ILE A 249 3.34 5.12 6.24
N VAL A 250 2.47 5.86 6.93
CA VAL A 250 1.43 6.67 6.31
C VAL A 250 2.02 7.67 5.32
N LYS A 251 3.08 8.38 5.72
CA LYS A 251 3.78 9.32 4.83
C LYS A 251 4.44 8.63 3.65
N SER A 252 5.00 7.43 3.85
CA SER A 252 5.57 6.65 2.75
C SER A 252 4.50 6.24 1.74
N ILE A 253 3.32 5.82 2.20
CA ILE A 253 2.18 5.48 1.34
C ILE A 253 1.72 6.71 0.56
N ASP A 254 1.61 7.88 1.20
CA ASP A 254 1.18 9.10 0.54
C ASP A 254 2.20 9.57 -0.50
N ALA A 255 3.49 9.50 -0.16
CA ALA A 255 4.56 9.79 -1.11
C ALA A 255 4.50 8.85 -2.33
N ILE A 256 4.31 7.54 -2.11
CA ILE A 256 4.16 6.55 -3.19
C ILE A 256 2.95 6.90 -4.06
N LYS A 257 1.78 7.15 -3.46
CA LYS A 257 0.53 7.43 -4.21
C LYS A 257 0.61 8.67 -5.08
N LYS A 258 1.28 9.71 -4.62
CA LYS A 258 1.39 11.00 -5.30
C LYS A 258 2.54 11.06 -6.32
N SER A 259 3.46 10.08 -6.31
CA SER A 259 4.62 10.06 -7.19
C SER A 259 4.35 9.40 -8.53
N HIS A 260 5.02 9.86 -9.58
CA HIS A 260 5.16 9.15 -10.85
C HIS A 260 6.27 8.10 -10.76
N VAL A 261 7.40 8.49 -10.15
CA VAL A 261 8.58 7.65 -9.96
C VAL A 261 8.94 7.62 -8.49
N VAL A 262 9.17 6.46 -7.94
CA VAL A 262 9.57 6.26 -6.55
C VAL A 262 11.04 5.81 -6.51
N ILE A 263 11.84 6.50 -5.73
CA ILE A 263 13.20 6.10 -5.37
C ILE A 263 13.12 5.39 -4.02
N LEU A 264 13.36 4.07 -4.02
CA LEU A 264 13.54 3.33 -2.79
C LEU A 264 15.02 3.33 -2.42
N ILE A 265 15.36 4.03 -1.35
CA ILE A 265 16.74 4.12 -0.86
C ILE A 265 16.98 3.11 0.25
N MET A 266 18.05 2.33 0.13
CA MET A 266 18.51 1.31 1.07
C MET A 266 19.94 1.58 1.51
N ASP A 267 20.33 1.06 2.68
CA ASP A 267 21.70 1.15 3.21
C ASP A 267 22.54 -0.04 2.74
N ALA A 268 23.69 0.23 2.15
CA ALA A 268 24.59 -0.80 1.64
C ALA A 268 25.14 -1.71 2.75
N HIS A 269 25.30 -1.21 4.00
CA HIS A 269 25.81 -1.97 5.12
C HIS A 269 24.80 -2.94 5.73
N GLU A 270 23.50 -2.57 5.68
CA GLU A 270 22.42 -3.38 6.29
C GLU A 270 21.80 -4.37 5.29
N GLY A 271 21.93 -4.07 4.00
CA GLY A 271 21.32 -4.86 2.92
C GLY A 271 19.79 -4.76 2.91
N VAL A 272 19.11 -5.73 2.27
CA VAL A 272 17.65 -5.76 2.15
C VAL A 272 17.03 -6.36 3.40
N THR A 273 16.14 -5.59 4.04
CA THR A 273 15.37 -5.99 5.23
C THR A 273 13.90 -6.27 4.89
N GLU A 274 13.16 -6.79 5.86
CA GLU A 274 11.70 -7.02 5.72
C GLU A 274 10.93 -5.71 5.44
N GLN A 275 11.34 -4.60 6.07
CA GLN A 275 10.73 -3.29 5.81
C GLN A 275 10.98 -2.78 4.38
N ASP A 276 12.18 -3.02 3.85
CA ASP A 276 12.47 -2.67 2.45
C ASP A 276 11.64 -3.51 1.49
N ALA A 277 11.49 -4.82 1.76
CA ALA A 277 10.65 -5.71 0.97
C ALA A 277 9.16 -5.29 1.01
N SER A 278 8.67 -4.86 2.17
CA SER A 278 7.31 -4.36 2.33
C SER A 278 7.08 -3.05 1.56
N LEU A 279 8.03 -2.11 1.59
CA LEU A 279 7.98 -0.89 0.79
C LEU A 279 7.99 -1.20 -0.71
N LEU A 280 8.77 -2.18 -1.15
CA LEU A 280 8.77 -2.66 -2.54
C LEU A 280 7.41 -3.19 -2.96
N GLY A 281 6.79 -4.04 -2.13
CA GLY A 281 5.43 -4.55 -2.37
C GLY A 281 4.43 -3.40 -2.56
N MET A 282 4.44 -2.39 -1.68
CA MET A 282 3.56 -1.24 -1.79
C MET A 282 3.76 -0.42 -3.07
N ILE A 283 5.01 -0.23 -3.49
CA ILE A 283 5.31 0.50 -4.73
C ILE A 283 4.76 -0.29 -5.94
N GLU A 284 4.92 -1.61 -5.94
CA GLU A 284 4.40 -2.49 -6.99
C GLU A 284 2.87 -2.49 -7.03
N ASP A 285 2.20 -2.60 -5.87
CA ASP A 285 0.73 -2.60 -5.75
C ASP A 285 0.12 -1.29 -6.25
N HIS A 286 0.77 -0.16 -5.97
CA HIS A 286 0.36 1.15 -6.50
C HIS A 286 0.76 1.37 -7.97
N GLY A 287 1.49 0.43 -8.55
CA GLY A 287 1.92 0.51 -9.95
C GLY A 287 2.87 1.67 -10.25
N ARG A 288 3.66 2.11 -9.28
CA ARG A 288 4.57 3.24 -9.48
C ARG A 288 5.88 2.78 -10.12
N ALA A 289 6.43 3.63 -10.98
CA ALA A 289 7.76 3.39 -11.52
C ALA A 289 8.78 3.42 -10.38
N LEU A 290 9.75 2.51 -10.40
CA LEU A 290 10.65 2.23 -9.29
C LEU A 290 12.12 2.31 -9.71
N LEU A 291 12.89 3.06 -8.91
CA LEU A 291 14.35 2.98 -8.91
C LEU A 291 14.82 2.50 -7.54
N ILE A 292 15.69 1.50 -7.51
CA ILE A 292 16.32 1.02 -6.29
C ILE A 292 17.68 1.71 -6.16
N VAL A 293 17.90 2.38 -5.02
CA VAL A 293 19.12 3.14 -4.77
C VAL A 293 19.80 2.61 -3.51
N ILE A 294 21.01 2.12 -3.67
CA ILE A 294 21.87 1.64 -2.58
C ILE A 294 22.83 2.76 -2.19
N ASN A 295 22.59 3.31 -1.00
CA ASN A 295 23.35 4.44 -0.46
C ASN A 295 24.48 3.98 0.47
N LYS A 296 25.40 4.91 0.80
CA LYS A 296 26.61 4.69 1.61
C LYS A 296 27.60 3.72 0.95
N TRP A 297 27.63 3.73 -0.39
CA TRP A 297 28.45 2.83 -1.20
C TRP A 297 29.95 3.09 -1.08
N ASP A 298 30.32 4.30 -0.73
CA ASP A 298 31.70 4.76 -0.53
C ASP A 298 32.40 4.15 0.70
N GLY A 299 31.64 3.72 1.71
CA GLY A 299 32.17 3.12 2.91
C GLY A 299 32.55 1.64 2.80
N LEU A 300 32.37 1.00 1.61
CA LEU A 300 32.57 -0.42 1.41
C LEU A 300 33.88 -0.76 0.70
N THR A 301 34.55 -1.84 1.13
CA THR A 301 35.65 -2.46 0.38
C THR A 301 35.13 -3.15 -0.87
N GLU A 302 35.99 -3.44 -1.86
CA GLU A 302 35.57 -4.12 -3.09
C GLU A 302 34.94 -5.49 -2.83
N TYR A 303 35.49 -6.25 -1.87
CA TYR A 303 34.90 -7.54 -1.45
C TYR A 303 33.47 -7.37 -0.90
N GLN A 304 33.25 -6.39 -0.05
CA GLN A 304 31.92 -6.09 0.49
C GLN A 304 30.94 -5.65 -0.60
N LYS A 305 31.39 -4.85 -1.55
CA LYS A 305 30.57 -4.45 -2.72
C LYS A 305 30.07 -5.63 -3.53
N GLU A 306 30.95 -6.58 -3.81
CA GLU A 306 30.60 -7.83 -4.52
C GLU A 306 29.59 -8.66 -3.72
N GLU A 307 29.81 -8.80 -2.41
CA GLU A 307 28.90 -9.53 -1.52
C GLU A 307 27.51 -8.89 -1.47
N VAL A 308 27.45 -7.54 -1.37
CA VAL A 308 26.18 -6.81 -1.37
C VAL A 308 25.45 -7.01 -2.71
N LYS A 309 26.13 -6.90 -3.85
CA LYS A 309 25.51 -7.14 -5.17
C LYS A 309 24.90 -8.54 -5.24
N ARG A 310 25.65 -9.56 -4.84
CA ARG A 310 25.15 -10.95 -4.83
C ARG A 310 23.92 -11.13 -3.94
N LYS A 311 23.90 -10.52 -2.76
CA LYS A 311 22.74 -10.56 -1.85
C LYS A 311 21.53 -9.83 -2.43
N LEU A 312 21.75 -8.71 -3.11
CA LEU A 312 20.69 -7.95 -3.80
C LEU A 312 20.07 -8.77 -4.93
N ASP A 313 20.88 -9.39 -5.79
CA ASP A 313 20.41 -10.22 -6.90
C ASP A 313 19.53 -11.38 -6.42
N LEU A 314 19.90 -12.01 -5.30
CA LEU A 314 19.12 -13.09 -4.71
C LEU A 314 17.80 -12.59 -4.10
N LYS A 315 17.84 -11.51 -3.31
CA LYS A 315 16.67 -11.02 -2.57
C LYS A 315 15.70 -10.20 -3.43
N LEU A 316 16.18 -9.52 -4.48
CA LEU A 316 15.39 -8.65 -5.35
C LEU A 316 15.06 -9.29 -6.70
N SER A 317 15.24 -10.59 -6.85
CA SER A 317 14.94 -11.34 -8.11
C SER A 317 13.49 -11.21 -8.58
N PHE A 318 12.56 -10.80 -7.71
CA PHE A 318 11.16 -10.56 -8.05
C PHE A 318 10.91 -9.16 -8.63
N VAL A 319 11.85 -8.21 -8.48
CA VAL A 319 11.77 -6.81 -8.96
C VAL A 319 12.77 -6.58 -10.11
N ASN A 320 12.93 -7.57 -10.99
CA ASN A 320 13.91 -7.56 -12.07
C ASN A 320 13.66 -6.50 -13.17
N TYR A 321 12.49 -5.83 -13.13
CA TYR A 321 12.17 -4.71 -14.02
C TYR A 321 12.81 -3.40 -13.57
N SER A 322 13.25 -3.29 -12.31
CA SER A 322 13.83 -2.08 -11.73
C SER A 322 15.36 -2.09 -11.79
N SER A 323 15.95 -0.96 -12.14
CA SER A 323 17.39 -0.78 -12.12
C SER A 323 17.91 -0.47 -10.73
N ILE A 324 19.09 -1.01 -10.39
CA ILE A 324 19.76 -0.76 -9.11
C ILE A 324 20.90 0.24 -9.33
N HIS A 325 20.93 1.30 -8.52
CA HIS A 325 21.90 2.37 -8.59
C HIS A 325 22.67 2.49 -7.27
N TYR A 326 23.97 2.61 -7.35
CA TYR A 326 24.86 2.72 -6.21
C TYR A 326 25.32 4.16 -6.07
N ILE A 327 25.11 4.76 -4.87
CA ILE A 327 25.41 6.17 -4.61
C ILE A 327 26.09 6.40 -3.26
N SER A 328 26.68 7.56 -3.12
CA SER A 328 26.97 8.18 -1.83
C SER A 328 26.25 9.52 -1.77
N ALA A 329 25.13 9.57 -1.04
CA ALA A 329 24.41 10.83 -0.87
C ALA A 329 25.24 11.87 -0.10
N LEU A 330 26.13 11.43 0.80
CA LEU A 330 27.01 12.30 1.56
C LEU A 330 28.05 12.99 0.66
N HIS A 331 28.72 12.26 -0.19
CA HIS A 331 29.77 12.76 -1.08
C HIS A 331 29.28 13.17 -2.47
N GLY A 332 28.00 12.88 -2.80
CA GLY A 332 27.39 13.22 -4.08
C GLY A 332 27.69 12.24 -5.23
N SER A 333 28.51 11.21 -4.98
CA SER A 333 28.86 10.23 -6.02
C SER A 333 27.62 9.47 -6.51
N GLY A 334 27.41 9.46 -7.83
CA GLY A 334 26.28 8.78 -8.47
C GLY A 334 24.95 9.50 -8.43
N VAL A 335 24.77 10.55 -7.59
CA VAL A 335 23.47 11.24 -7.43
C VAL A 335 23.01 11.90 -8.73
N GLY A 336 23.88 12.63 -9.40
CA GLY A 336 23.56 13.26 -10.69
C GLY A 336 23.17 12.28 -11.81
N LYS A 337 23.60 11.01 -11.70
CA LYS A 337 23.26 9.95 -12.67
C LYS A 337 21.84 9.43 -12.50
N LEU A 338 21.14 9.71 -11.40
CA LEU A 338 19.78 9.21 -11.13
C LEU A 338 18.72 9.83 -12.05
N PHE A 339 18.95 11.04 -12.58
CA PHE A 339 17.95 11.73 -13.40
C PHE A 339 17.68 11.06 -14.74
N LEU A 340 18.68 10.45 -15.36
CA LEU A 340 18.47 9.70 -16.60
C LEU A 340 17.55 8.49 -16.41
N PRO A 341 17.76 7.59 -15.43
CA PRO A 341 16.82 6.50 -15.17
C PRO A 341 15.45 6.98 -14.66
N ILE A 342 15.35 8.09 -13.91
CA ILE A 342 14.05 8.68 -13.55
C ILE A 342 13.25 9.06 -14.80
N ASN A 343 13.88 9.75 -15.76
CA ASN A 343 13.22 10.13 -17.01
C ASN A 343 12.83 8.92 -17.85
N LYS A 344 13.67 7.89 -17.90
CA LYS A 344 13.36 6.64 -18.59
C LYS A 344 12.17 5.93 -17.95
N ALA A 345 12.15 5.82 -16.62
CA ALA A 345 11.07 5.21 -15.86
C ALA A 345 9.73 5.92 -16.08
N TYR A 346 9.73 7.25 -16.01
CA TYR A 346 8.53 8.07 -16.29
C TYR A 346 8.02 7.86 -17.71
N LYS A 347 8.92 7.92 -18.71
CA LYS A 347 8.55 7.67 -20.12
C LYS A 347 8.00 6.26 -20.31
N SER A 348 8.64 5.25 -19.72
CA SER A 348 8.16 3.85 -19.79
C SER A 348 6.78 3.67 -19.19
N ALA A 349 6.47 4.39 -18.10
CA ALA A 349 5.14 4.33 -17.48
C ALA A 349 4.03 4.87 -18.38
N GLY A 350 4.34 5.85 -19.23
CA GLY A 350 3.40 6.50 -20.14
C GLY A 350 3.37 5.92 -21.57
N LEU A 351 4.09 4.82 -21.86
CA LEU A 351 4.11 4.24 -23.20
C LEU A 351 2.74 3.72 -23.63
N GLU A 352 2.40 3.98 -24.86
CA GLU A 352 1.20 3.47 -25.52
C GLU A 352 1.56 2.47 -26.61
N PHE A 353 0.80 1.38 -26.66
CA PHE A 353 1.04 0.26 -27.59
C PHE A 353 -0.22 -0.04 -28.38
N SER A 354 -0.08 -0.25 -29.67
CA SER A 354 -1.20 -0.70 -30.49
C SER A 354 -1.61 -2.14 -30.18
N THR A 355 -2.89 -2.45 -30.28
CA THR A 355 -3.44 -3.80 -30.08
C THR A 355 -2.74 -4.84 -30.98
N SER A 356 -2.39 -4.46 -32.21
CA SER A 356 -1.65 -5.34 -33.15
C SER A 356 -0.25 -5.68 -32.64
N GLN A 357 0.46 -4.69 -32.08
CA GLN A 357 1.78 -4.90 -31.49
C GLN A 357 1.69 -5.83 -30.29
N LEU A 358 0.74 -5.58 -29.37
CA LEU A 358 0.55 -6.39 -28.18
C LEU A 358 0.20 -7.85 -28.51
N ASN A 359 -0.67 -8.08 -29.51
CA ASN A 359 -1.03 -9.45 -29.89
C ASN A 359 0.15 -10.22 -30.52
N ARG A 360 1.02 -9.55 -31.28
CA ARG A 360 2.26 -10.17 -31.77
C ARG A 360 3.20 -10.57 -30.62
N VAL A 361 3.29 -9.74 -29.58
CA VAL A 361 4.07 -10.06 -28.38
C VAL A 361 3.46 -11.24 -27.63
N LEU A 362 2.12 -11.25 -27.47
CA LEU A 362 1.39 -12.35 -26.85
C LEU A 362 1.58 -13.68 -27.58
N GLU A 363 1.58 -13.67 -28.92
CA GLU A 363 1.86 -14.87 -29.72
C GLU A 363 3.26 -15.41 -29.46
N ARG A 364 4.28 -14.55 -29.40
CA ARG A 364 5.65 -14.94 -29.06
C ARG A 364 5.76 -15.49 -27.64
N ALA A 365 5.06 -14.87 -26.68
CA ALA A 365 5.01 -15.36 -25.31
C ALA A 365 4.39 -16.77 -25.24
N ASN A 366 3.27 -17.00 -25.95
CA ASN A 366 2.60 -18.30 -26.02
C ASN A 366 3.45 -19.38 -26.72
N GLN A 367 4.26 -18.99 -27.70
CA GLN A 367 5.21 -19.92 -28.37
C GLN A 367 6.37 -20.27 -27.43
N SER A 368 6.87 -19.30 -26.67
CA SER A 368 7.96 -19.50 -25.72
C SER A 368 7.53 -20.36 -24.52
N HIS A 369 6.36 -20.09 -23.97
CA HIS A 369 5.84 -20.82 -22.82
C HIS A 369 4.32 -20.90 -22.84
N GLN A 370 3.78 -22.10 -23.01
CA GLN A 370 2.33 -22.31 -23.04
C GLN A 370 1.72 -22.24 -21.63
N SER A 371 0.48 -21.73 -21.55
CA SER A 371 -0.25 -21.70 -20.27
C SER A 371 -0.42 -23.13 -19.71
N PRO A 372 -0.10 -23.35 -18.42
CA PRO A 372 -0.24 -24.66 -17.79
C PRO A 372 -1.70 -25.06 -17.67
N SER A 373 -1.98 -26.36 -17.68
CA SER A 373 -3.32 -26.89 -17.39
C SER A 373 -3.57 -26.89 -15.89
N VAL A 374 -4.70 -26.35 -15.46
CA VAL A 374 -5.12 -26.28 -14.04
C VAL A 374 -6.45 -27.00 -13.88
N SER A 375 -6.51 -27.98 -12.99
CA SER A 375 -7.72 -28.78 -12.72
C SER A 375 -8.37 -29.36 -13.97
N GLY A 376 -7.53 -29.88 -14.92
CA GLY A 376 -7.99 -30.48 -16.18
C GLY A 376 -8.49 -29.47 -17.22
N ARG A 377 -8.41 -28.18 -16.97
CA ARG A 377 -8.75 -27.12 -17.93
C ARG A 377 -7.52 -26.34 -18.31
N LYS A 378 -7.36 -26.04 -19.61
CA LYS A 378 -6.27 -25.22 -20.12
C LYS A 378 -6.75 -23.79 -20.31
N PRO A 379 -6.27 -22.81 -19.51
CA PRO A 379 -6.56 -21.40 -19.76
C PRO A 379 -6.08 -21.01 -21.15
N LYS A 380 -6.89 -20.27 -21.89
CA LYS A 380 -6.54 -19.81 -23.24
C LYS A 380 -6.70 -18.31 -23.34
N ILE A 381 -5.58 -17.61 -23.50
CA ILE A 381 -5.56 -16.17 -23.80
C ILE A 381 -5.83 -16.04 -25.31
N LYS A 382 -6.83 -15.23 -25.68
CA LYS A 382 -7.23 -15.02 -27.08
C LYS A 382 -6.59 -13.78 -27.67
N PHE A 383 -6.65 -12.68 -26.92
CA PHE A 383 -6.05 -11.40 -27.32
C PHE A 383 -5.78 -10.52 -26.11
N ILE A 384 -4.99 -9.48 -26.34
CA ILE A 384 -4.56 -8.50 -25.36
C ILE A 384 -4.74 -7.08 -25.93
N HIS A 385 -5.14 -6.14 -25.09
CA HIS A 385 -5.12 -4.71 -25.41
C HIS A 385 -4.68 -3.90 -24.19
N GLN A 386 -4.19 -2.70 -24.42
CA GLN A 386 -3.83 -1.78 -23.34
C GLN A 386 -5.10 -1.12 -22.77
N SER A 387 -5.24 -1.15 -21.44
CA SER A 387 -6.35 -0.55 -20.70
C SER A 387 -5.98 0.75 -19.99
N GLY A 388 -4.67 1.04 -19.85
CA GLY A 388 -4.21 2.26 -19.17
C GLY A 388 -2.70 2.44 -19.23
N THR A 389 -2.28 3.63 -18.77
CA THR A 389 -0.89 4.06 -18.59
C THR A 389 -0.68 4.44 -17.11
N PHE A 390 0.57 4.60 -16.68
CA PHE A 390 0.94 4.97 -15.29
C PHE A 390 0.32 4.10 -14.19
N PRO A 391 0.49 2.75 -14.20
CA PRO A 391 1.43 1.96 -14.99
C PRO A 391 0.83 1.43 -16.30
N PRO A 392 1.67 0.89 -17.22
CA PRO A 392 1.18 0.17 -18.38
C PRO A 392 0.30 -1.00 -17.94
N SER A 393 -0.99 -0.90 -18.24
CA SER A 393 -2.01 -1.86 -17.83
C SER A 393 -2.56 -2.55 -19.06
N PHE A 394 -2.60 -3.88 -19.04
CA PHE A 394 -3.05 -4.69 -20.15
C PHE A 394 -4.19 -5.60 -19.75
N THR A 395 -5.27 -5.58 -20.52
CA THR A 395 -6.40 -6.49 -20.34
C THR A 395 -6.26 -7.69 -21.26
N LEU A 396 -6.20 -8.86 -20.66
CA LEU A 396 -6.15 -10.16 -21.32
C LEU A 396 -7.57 -10.73 -21.46
N HIS A 397 -7.96 -11.06 -22.67
CA HIS A 397 -9.24 -11.71 -22.96
C HIS A 397 -9.07 -13.18 -23.27
N GLY A 398 -9.90 -14.03 -22.69
CA GLY A 398 -9.79 -15.46 -22.92
C GLY A 398 -10.74 -16.30 -22.09
N ASN A 399 -10.42 -17.58 -21.96
CA ASN A 399 -11.22 -18.54 -21.21
C ASN A 399 -10.44 -19.04 -20.00
N HIS A 400 -11.10 -19.10 -18.85
CA HIS A 400 -10.54 -19.61 -17.58
C HIS A 400 -9.28 -18.87 -17.09
N LEU A 401 -9.16 -17.58 -17.39
CA LEU A 401 -7.96 -16.79 -17.07
C LEU A 401 -7.74 -16.62 -15.57
N ASN A 402 -8.79 -16.60 -14.76
CA ASN A 402 -8.69 -16.51 -13.29
C ASN A 402 -7.96 -17.71 -12.66
N ASN A 403 -7.78 -18.79 -13.42
CA ASN A 403 -7.08 -19.99 -12.95
C ASN A 403 -5.60 -20.00 -13.34
N LEU A 404 -5.09 -18.93 -13.95
CA LEU A 404 -3.67 -18.85 -14.31
C LEU A 404 -2.80 -18.83 -13.04
N PRO A 405 -1.77 -19.69 -12.94
CA PRO A 405 -0.86 -19.68 -11.79
C PRO A 405 -0.04 -18.39 -11.72
N ASN A 406 0.28 -17.94 -10.51
CA ASN A 406 1.09 -16.75 -10.29
C ASN A 406 2.47 -16.82 -10.98
N SER A 407 3.07 -18.01 -11.09
CA SER A 407 4.32 -18.20 -11.82
C SER A 407 4.18 -17.85 -13.31
N TYR A 408 3.06 -18.23 -13.93
CA TYR A 408 2.80 -17.91 -15.33
C TYR A 408 2.48 -16.42 -15.53
N LEU A 409 1.76 -15.82 -14.58
CA LEU A 409 1.50 -14.37 -14.59
C LEU A 409 2.80 -13.57 -14.49
N ARG A 410 3.72 -14.00 -13.61
CA ARG A 410 5.05 -13.39 -13.50
C ARG A 410 5.85 -13.54 -14.80
N PHE A 411 5.80 -14.71 -15.42
CA PHE A 411 6.42 -14.91 -16.74
C PHE A 411 5.85 -13.95 -17.77
N LEU A 412 4.50 -13.82 -17.87
CA LEU A 412 3.87 -12.91 -18.83
C LEU A 412 4.24 -11.45 -18.59
N LYS A 413 4.21 -10.98 -17.34
CA LYS A 413 4.63 -9.62 -16.99
C LYS A 413 6.07 -9.36 -17.45
N ASN A 414 6.99 -10.26 -17.12
CA ASN A 414 8.40 -10.13 -17.47
C ASN A 414 8.63 -10.18 -18.99
N PHE A 415 7.92 -11.06 -19.69
CA PHE A 415 8.01 -11.18 -21.14
C PHE A 415 7.52 -9.91 -21.84
N LEU A 416 6.34 -9.40 -21.42
CA LEU A 416 5.77 -8.16 -21.94
C LEU A 416 6.70 -6.97 -21.67
N SER A 417 7.21 -6.83 -20.45
CA SER A 417 8.13 -5.73 -20.12
C SER A 417 9.37 -5.75 -20.99
N LYS A 418 10.01 -6.93 -21.14
CA LYS A 418 11.23 -7.08 -21.92
C LYS A 418 11.00 -6.80 -23.41
N ASP A 419 9.97 -7.39 -23.99
CA ASP A 419 9.70 -7.36 -25.42
C ASP A 419 9.15 -6.01 -25.90
N LEU A 420 8.45 -5.27 -25.00
CA LEU A 420 7.94 -3.91 -25.24
C LEU A 420 8.92 -2.81 -24.81
N GLY A 421 10.07 -3.15 -24.23
CA GLY A 421 11.06 -2.18 -23.76
C GLY A 421 10.58 -1.34 -22.57
N ILE A 422 9.73 -1.90 -21.69
CA ILE A 422 9.26 -1.25 -20.48
C ILE A 422 10.31 -1.44 -19.39
N GLU A 423 10.94 -0.35 -18.96
CA GLU A 423 12.00 -0.33 -17.94
C GLU A 423 11.56 0.42 -16.69
N ASN A 424 11.99 -0.04 -15.52
CA ASN A 424 11.75 0.58 -14.21
C ASN A 424 10.27 0.81 -13.85
N THR A 425 9.35 0.09 -14.50
CA THR A 425 7.91 0.26 -14.32
C THR A 425 7.24 -1.10 -14.26
N PRO A 426 6.40 -1.38 -13.25
CA PRO A 426 5.65 -2.62 -13.20
C PRO A 426 4.56 -2.66 -14.28
N VAL A 427 4.26 -3.85 -14.77
CA VAL A 427 3.16 -4.10 -15.70
C VAL A 427 1.97 -4.66 -14.94
N LYS A 428 0.79 -4.06 -15.13
CA LYS A 428 -0.46 -4.55 -14.55
C LYS A 428 -1.21 -5.40 -15.56
N LEU A 429 -1.70 -6.58 -15.12
CA LEU A 429 -2.52 -7.46 -15.93
C LEU A 429 -3.92 -7.57 -15.36
N GLU A 430 -4.91 -7.37 -16.19
CA GLU A 430 -6.33 -7.55 -15.88
C GLU A 430 -6.90 -8.69 -16.73
N PHE A 431 -7.93 -9.38 -16.22
CA PHE A 431 -8.48 -10.55 -16.89
C PHE A 431 -9.96 -10.38 -17.17
N LYS A 432 -10.33 -10.54 -18.43
CA LYS A 432 -11.73 -10.62 -18.87
C LYS A 432 -12.01 -12.00 -19.44
N ASN A 433 -12.76 -12.81 -18.68
CA ASN A 433 -13.21 -14.09 -19.18
C ASN A 433 -14.33 -13.89 -20.19
N SER A 434 -14.28 -14.64 -21.30
CA SER A 434 -15.41 -14.71 -22.24
C SER A 434 -16.63 -15.27 -21.52
N GLU A 435 -17.74 -14.59 -21.57
CA GLU A 435 -19.01 -15.14 -21.07
C GLU A 435 -19.32 -16.44 -21.80
N ASN A 436 -19.73 -17.44 -21.05
CA ASN A 436 -20.19 -18.68 -21.63
C ASN A 436 -21.63 -18.48 -22.11
N PRO A 437 -21.91 -18.38 -23.42
CA PRO A 437 -23.28 -18.17 -23.94
C PRO A 437 -24.22 -19.34 -23.61
N PHE A 438 -23.72 -20.41 -23.00
CA PHE A 438 -24.47 -21.59 -22.60
C PHE A 438 -24.54 -21.77 -21.08
N LYS A 439 -24.17 -20.76 -20.27
CA LYS A 439 -24.12 -20.86 -18.81
C LYS A 439 -25.46 -21.28 -18.20
N ASP A 440 -26.56 -20.85 -18.81
CA ASP A 440 -27.93 -21.12 -18.34
C ASP A 440 -28.65 -22.28 -19.09
N LYS A 441 -27.97 -22.91 -20.07
CA LYS A 441 -28.51 -24.06 -20.76
C LYS A 441 -28.23 -25.33 -19.96
N VAL A 442 -29.25 -25.81 -19.27
CA VAL A 442 -29.24 -27.16 -18.66
C VAL A 442 -29.08 -28.17 -19.77
N ASN A 443 -27.95 -28.86 -19.79
CA ASN A 443 -27.67 -29.92 -20.77
C ASN A 443 -28.63 -31.08 -20.51
N LYS A 444 -29.73 -31.14 -21.26
CA LYS A 444 -30.68 -32.26 -21.17
C LYS A 444 -29.97 -33.51 -21.66
N LEU A 445 -29.70 -34.42 -20.71
CA LEU A 445 -29.08 -35.70 -21.03
C LEU A 445 -29.93 -36.44 -22.07
N SER A 446 -29.30 -36.91 -23.14
CA SER A 446 -29.96 -37.78 -24.11
C SER A 446 -30.44 -39.06 -23.44
N GLU A 447 -31.49 -39.73 -23.98
CA GLU A 447 -32.00 -40.99 -23.42
C GLU A 447 -30.94 -42.06 -23.22
N ARG A 448 -29.97 -42.11 -24.13
CA ARG A 448 -28.79 -42.97 -24.02
C ARG A 448 -27.92 -42.68 -22.81
N GLN A 449 -27.66 -41.39 -22.53
CA GLN A 449 -26.91 -40.95 -21.37
C GLN A 449 -27.66 -41.18 -20.05
N VAL A 450 -28.99 -40.99 -20.04
CA VAL A 450 -29.85 -41.30 -18.89
C VAL A 450 -29.83 -42.82 -18.58
N LYS A 451 -29.92 -43.66 -19.60
CA LYS A 451 -29.79 -45.12 -19.45
C LYS A 451 -28.41 -45.51 -18.93
N LYS A 452 -27.32 -44.91 -19.44
CA LYS A 452 -25.97 -45.19 -18.98
C LYS A 452 -25.77 -44.75 -17.52
N LYS A 453 -26.25 -43.56 -17.13
CA LYS A 453 -26.23 -43.06 -15.74
C LYS A 453 -27.01 -43.96 -14.79
N ARG A 454 -28.21 -44.43 -15.19
CA ARG A 454 -28.99 -45.38 -14.40
C ARG A 454 -28.30 -46.72 -14.19
N ARG A 455 -27.60 -47.25 -15.22
CA ARG A 455 -26.81 -48.50 -15.11
C ARG A 455 -25.63 -48.30 -14.14
N MET A 456 -24.90 -47.17 -14.25
CA MET A 456 -23.76 -46.85 -13.38
C MET A 456 -24.22 -46.70 -11.90
N MET A 457 -25.35 -46.01 -11.66
CA MET A 457 -25.90 -45.84 -10.30
C MET A 457 -26.37 -47.17 -9.69
N LYS A 458 -26.90 -48.12 -10.52
CA LYS A 458 -27.22 -49.48 -10.06
C LYS A 458 -25.98 -50.29 -9.69
N PHE A 459 -24.85 -50.05 -10.38
CA PHE A 459 -23.60 -50.76 -10.10
C PHE A 459 -22.92 -50.22 -8.81
N VAL A 460 -22.99 -48.91 -8.56
CA VAL A 460 -22.45 -48.26 -7.36
C VAL A 460 -23.29 -48.58 -6.10
N LYS A 461 -24.61 -48.79 -6.24
CA LYS A 461 -25.48 -49.22 -5.11
C LYS A 461 -25.38 -50.68 -4.76
N LYS A 462 -24.66 -51.51 -5.55
CA LYS A 462 -24.46 -52.95 -5.32
C LYS A 462 -23.09 -53.27 -4.72
N LYS A 463 -22.23 -52.27 -4.52
CA LYS A 463 -21.02 -52.31 -3.70
C LYS A 463 -21.27 -51.58 -2.38
#